data_9ee1a7900d195a9af722a9a77d6a068f
#
_entry.id   9ee1a7900d195a9af722a9a77d6a068f
#
_cell.length_a   1.000
_cell.length_b   1.000
_cell.length_c   1.000
_cell.angle_alpha   90.00
_cell.angle_beta   90.00
_cell.angle_gamma   90.00
#
_symmetry.space_group_name_H-M   'P 1'
#
loop_
_entity.id
_entity.type
_entity.pdbx_description
1 polymer ?
#
loop_
_entity_poly.entity_id
_entity_poly.type
_entity_poly.pdbx_seq_one_letter_code
_entity_poly.pdbx_strand_id
1 'polypeptide(L)'
;MGLPPGPRAPAAWQTVAWMARPAAFLRGVHERFGDPVTIRTYWTEEPMVLFSDPDAVRQVFRLDPAIAPAGKSWEFLRPFAGAHSILLLDGDAHRRERRLLQTPFHGERMRAFAPLIADLARQELATWRGRVTTLDRTRHLSLEIILRVIFGAHDERDVAGLRRAIETTLADVRSLPRMLAMALVQRDFGPRSPWGRFRLAVERFDRLLLEMVARRRAQPDGTAVLDMLLEQRDEDGNPPTDRHLRDQLVALLMGGHDSSAATLAWAFERLARHPAVHARLREGDPAYLDAVVREVLRIRPALTIAPRLLLEPVEIAGHRLPAGVQVAACLWLALRREDLWPQASAFRPERWLEGPPHDPMTWIPFGGGVRRCAGAPFAEMELREVLRAAADLTIRPVRPEPERARRSMLVVVPDRGGEIVVG
;
A
#
# COMPACT_ATOMS: atom_id res chain seq x y z
N MET A 1 -15.96 10.57 -30.16
CA MET A 1 -15.51 9.24 -29.73
C MET A 1 -15.89 9.08 -28.26
N GLY A 2 -16.55 7.97 -27.91
CA GLY A 2 -16.99 7.73 -26.52
C GLY A 2 -15.93 6.97 -25.72
N LEU A 3 -15.94 7.14 -24.39
CA LEU A 3 -15.15 6.29 -23.50
C LEU A 3 -15.62 4.84 -23.57
N PRO A 4 -14.78 3.85 -23.22
CA PRO A 4 -15.18 2.46 -23.05
C PRO A 4 -16.44 2.35 -22.19
N PRO A 5 -17.26 1.28 -22.36
CA PRO A 5 -18.51 1.13 -21.62
C PRO A 5 -18.28 1.03 -20.11
N GLY A 6 -19.32 1.33 -19.32
CA GLY A 6 -19.25 1.25 -17.88
C GLY A 6 -20.58 1.54 -17.19
N PRO A 7 -20.66 1.40 -15.85
CA PRO A 7 -21.87 1.64 -15.08
C PRO A 7 -22.38 3.08 -15.26
N ARG A 8 -23.71 3.23 -15.48
CA ARG A 8 -24.39 4.52 -15.53
C ARG A 8 -24.82 5.04 -14.14
N ALA A 9 -24.63 4.23 -13.09
CA ALA A 9 -24.95 4.61 -11.72
C ALA A 9 -24.16 5.87 -11.29
N PRO A 10 -24.71 6.71 -10.40
CA PRO A 10 -24.04 7.90 -9.90
C PRO A 10 -22.66 7.58 -9.30
N ALA A 11 -21.69 8.51 -9.43
CA ALA A 11 -20.32 8.35 -8.93
C ALA A 11 -20.27 8.02 -7.43
N ALA A 12 -21.12 8.65 -6.62
CA ALA A 12 -21.22 8.37 -5.19
C ALA A 12 -21.57 6.90 -4.91
N TRP A 13 -22.52 6.33 -5.64
CA TRP A 13 -22.88 4.92 -5.50
C TRP A 13 -21.74 3.99 -5.91
N GLN A 14 -21.08 4.26 -7.04
CA GLN A 14 -19.91 3.48 -7.50
C GLN A 14 -18.79 3.55 -6.46
N THR A 15 -18.56 4.72 -5.86
CA THR A 15 -17.58 4.91 -4.79
C THR A 15 -17.90 4.05 -3.57
N VAL A 16 -19.14 4.12 -3.08
CA VAL A 16 -19.57 3.33 -1.91
C VAL A 16 -19.48 1.83 -2.20
N ALA A 17 -19.93 1.38 -3.37
CA ALA A 17 -19.83 -0.02 -3.77
C ALA A 17 -18.38 -0.50 -3.85
N TRP A 18 -17.48 0.32 -4.42
CA TRP A 18 -16.06 0.01 -4.50
C TRP A 18 -15.36 0.03 -3.13
N MET A 19 -15.74 0.95 -2.24
CA MET A 19 -15.20 0.98 -0.88
C MET A 19 -15.65 -0.21 -0.05
N ALA A 20 -16.95 -0.50 -0.07
CA ALA A 20 -17.53 -1.57 0.75
C ALA A 20 -17.20 -2.98 0.26
N ARG A 21 -17.17 -3.19 -1.07
CA ARG A 21 -16.99 -4.51 -1.70
C ARG A 21 -16.13 -4.42 -2.97
N PRO A 22 -14.84 -4.04 -2.86
CA PRO A 22 -13.97 -3.80 -4.02
C PRO A 22 -13.89 -4.98 -4.98
N ALA A 23 -13.77 -6.19 -4.44
CA ALA A 23 -13.68 -7.41 -5.23
C ALA A 23 -14.94 -7.70 -6.06
N ALA A 24 -16.11 -7.56 -5.45
CA ALA A 24 -17.40 -7.80 -6.12
C ALA A 24 -17.69 -6.68 -7.14
N PHE A 25 -17.40 -5.42 -6.79
CA PHE A 25 -17.60 -4.30 -7.68
C PHE A 25 -16.72 -4.43 -8.94
N LEU A 26 -15.41 -4.59 -8.79
CA LEU A 26 -14.48 -4.67 -9.93
C LEU A 26 -14.79 -5.88 -10.82
N ARG A 27 -15.06 -7.05 -10.24
CA ARG A 27 -15.46 -8.23 -10.99
C ARG A 27 -16.77 -8.00 -11.73
N GLY A 28 -17.81 -7.52 -11.07
CA GLY A 28 -19.12 -7.30 -11.69
C GLY A 28 -19.09 -6.26 -12.81
N VAL A 29 -18.29 -5.20 -12.71
CA VAL A 29 -18.14 -4.24 -13.82
C VAL A 29 -17.38 -4.86 -14.99
N HIS A 30 -16.33 -5.65 -14.73
CA HIS A 30 -15.57 -6.34 -15.75
C HIS A 30 -16.42 -7.40 -16.47
N GLU A 31 -17.15 -8.26 -15.73
CA GLU A 31 -18.02 -9.29 -16.32
C GLU A 31 -19.12 -8.69 -17.20
N ARG A 32 -19.64 -7.51 -16.81
CA ARG A 32 -20.76 -6.88 -17.53
C ARG A 32 -20.33 -6.02 -18.70
N PHE A 33 -19.19 -5.35 -18.63
CA PHE A 33 -18.79 -4.32 -19.59
C PHE A 33 -17.51 -4.65 -20.36
N GLY A 34 -16.78 -5.69 -19.94
CA GLY A 34 -15.53 -6.13 -20.57
C GLY A 34 -14.29 -5.39 -20.07
N ASP A 35 -13.22 -5.46 -20.85
CA ASP A 35 -11.94 -4.81 -20.64
C ASP A 35 -11.55 -4.05 -21.92
N PRO A 36 -11.34 -2.71 -21.86
CA PRO A 36 -11.38 -1.85 -20.67
C PRO A 36 -12.79 -1.46 -20.25
N VAL A 37 -12.91 -1.03 -18.95
CA VAL A 37 -14.16 -0.56 -18.39
C VAL A 37 -14.02 0.83 -17.76
N THR A 38 -15.01 1.70 -17.98
CA THR A 38 -15.05 3.05 -17.40
C THR A 38 -15.84 3.06 -16.09
N ILE A 39 -15.25 3.58 -15.03
CA ILE A 39 -15.93 3.86 -13.75
C ILE A 39 -15.87 5.35 -13.42
N ARG A 40 -16.74 5.79 -12.51
CA ARG A 40 -16.73 7.15 -11.95
C ARG A 40 -16.68 7.09 -10.44
N THR A 41 -15.83 7.90 -9.85
CA THR A 41 -15.70 7.98 -8.40
C THR A 41 -15.92 9.40 -7.92
N TYR A 42 -16.37 9.53 -6.68
CA TYR A 42 -16.56 10.84 -6.05
C TYR A 42 -15.23 11.58 -5.76
N TRP A 43 -14.12 10.82 -5.68
CA TRP A 43 -12.79 11.35 -5.34
C TRP A 43 -12.12 12.08 -6.50
N THR A 44 -12.55 11.80 -7.70
CA THR A 44 -12.04 12.40 -8.92
C THR A 44 -13.23 12.94 -9.73
N GLU A 45 -13.09 14.13 -10.27
CA GLU A 45 -14.10 14.70 -11.17
C GLU A 45 -14.09 13.94 -12.51
N GLU A 46 -12.92 13.41 -12.86
CA GLU A 46 -12.70 12.72 -14.12
C GLU A 46 -13.14 11.25 -14.07
N PRO A 47 -13.67 10.72 -15.19
CA PRO A 47 -13.90 9.29 -15.34
C PRO A 47 -12.56 8.53 -15.34
N MET A 48 -12.58 7.28 -14.87
CA MET A 48 -11.42 6.41 -14.83
C MET A 48 -11.65 5.17 -15.69
N VAL A 49 -10.75 4.93 -16.65
CA VAL A 49 -10.74 3.74 -17.51
C VAL A 49 -9.78 2.71 -16.92
N LEU A 50 -10.31 1.55 -16.57
CA LEU A 50 -9.57 0.44 -15.98
C LEU A 50 -9.17 -0.56 -17.07
N PHE A 51 -7.92 -0.97 -17.05
CA PHE A 51 -7.34 -2.00 -17.91
C PHE A 51 -6.82 -3.16 -17.07
N SER A 52 -7.09 -4.40 -17.46
CA SER A 52 -6.54 -5.61 -16.82
C SER A 52 -5.81 -6.53 -17.80
N ASP A 53 -5.92 -6.29 -19.07
CA ASP A 53 -5.14 -6.99 -20.11
C ASP A 53 -3.64 -6.64 -19.97
N PRO A 54 -2.70 -7.62 -20.01
CA PRO A 54 -1.28 -7.37 -19.80
C PRO A 54 -0.66 -6.39 -20.78
N ASP A 55 -1.06 -6.41 -22.06
CA ASP A 55 -0.52 -5.51 -23.08
C ASP A 55 -1.03 -4.08 -22.88
N ALA A 56 -2.31 -3.94 -22.54
CA ALA A 56 -2.88 -2.65 -22.18
C ALA A 56 -2.26 -2.10 -20.90
N VAL A 57 -2.07 -2.92 -19.87
CA VAL A 57 -1.40 -2.58 -18.63
C VAL A 57 0.05 -2.14 -18.88
N ARG A 58 0.76 -2.84 -19.77
CA ARG A 58 2.12 -2.45 -20.18
C ARG A 58 2.13 -1.08 -20.83
N GLN A 59 1.15 -0.77 -21.70
CA GLN A 59 1.00 0.55 -22.31
C GLN A 59 0.75 1.62 -21.24
N VAL A 60 -0.17 1.40 -20.30
CA VAL A 60 -0.42 2.33 -19.17
C VAL A 60 0.86 2.60 -18.36
N PHE A 61 1.67 1.59 -18.09
CA PHE A 61 2.91 1.76 -17.31
C PHE A 61 4.04 2.43 -18.09
N ARG A 62 3.99 2.42 -19.42
CA ARG A 62 4.96 3.05 -20.32
C ARG A 62 4.60 4.48 -20.73
N LEU A 63 3.42 4.97 -20.35
CA LEU A 63 3.04 6.35 -20.64
C LEU A 63 4.08 7.34 -20.10
N ASP A 64 4.41 8.33 -20.91
CA ASP A 64 5.31 9.40 -20.51
C ASP A 64 4.69 10.18 -19.34
N PRO A 65 5.41 10.36 -18.21
CA PRO A 65 4.94 11.17 -17.09
C PRO A 65 4.61 12.63 -17.46
N ALA A 66 5.14 13.15 -18.55
CA ALA A 66 4.81 14.50 -19.04
C ALA A 66 3.36 14.60 -19.51
N ILE A 67 2.85 13.55 -20.16
CA ILE A 67 1.47 13.49 -20.68
C ILE A 67 0.50 12.71 -19.80
N ALA A 68 1.03 11.85 -18.91
CA ALA A 68 0.23 11.00 -18.02
C ALA A 68 0.82 10.94 -16.59
N PRO A 69 0.87 12.10 -15.88
CA PRO A 69 1.39 12.17 -14.54
C PRO A 69 0.58 11.31 -13.56
N ALA A 70 1.30 10.55 -12.71
CA ALA A 70 0.68 9.77 -11.66
C ALA A 70 0.40 10.59 -10.40
N GLY A 71 1.27 11.55 -10.07
CA GLY A 71 1.16 12.38 -8.87
C GLY A 71 -0.16 13.15 -8.84
N LYS A 72 -0.61 13.65 -9.99
CA LYS A 72 -1.91 14.33 -10.11
C LYS A 72 -3.10 13.44 -9.74
N SER A 73 -3.03 12.14 -9.98
CA SER A 73 -4.08 11.20 -9.54
C SER A 73 -4.13 11.01 -8.01
N TRP A 74 -3.10 11.43 -7.30
CA TRP A 74 -2.98 11.34 -5.85
C TRP A 74 -3.03 12.71 -5.14
N GLU A 75 -3.38 13.76 -5.85
CA GLU A 75 -3.40 15.14 -5.35
C GLU A 75 -4.22 15.34 -4.07
N PHE A 76 -5.29 14.55 -3.88
CA PHE A 76 -6.11 14.56 -2.67
C PHE A 76 -5.33 14.15 -1.40
N LEU A 77 -4.13 13.57 -1.52
CA LEU A 77 -3.25 13.24 -0.40
C LEU A 77 -2.39 14.43 0.04
N ARG A 78 -2.30 15.51 -0.74
CA ARG A 78 -1.44 16.68 -0.47
C ARG A 78 -1.57 17.25 0.94
N PRO A 79 -2.77 17.38 1.55
CA PRO A 79 -2.90 17.94 2.89
C PRO A 79 -2.16 17.15 3.98
N PHE A 80 -1.92 15.85 3.76
CA PHE A 80 -1.17 15.00 4.67
C PHE A 80 0.25 14.69 4.17
N ALA A 81 0.37 14.31 2.91
CA ALA A 81 1.65 13.90 2.31
C ALA A 81 2.66 15.05 2.15
N GLY A 82 2.17 16.28 1.95
CA GLY A 82 2.98 17.45 1.67
C GLY A 82 3.41 17.58 0.20
N ALA A 83 3.86 18.76 -0.19
CA ALA A 83 4.13 19.11 -1.61
C ALA A 83 5.37 18.41 -2.18
N HIS A 84 6.35 18.07 -1.34
CA HIS A 84 7.59 17.41 -1.75
C HIS A 84 7.51 15.88 -1.72
N SER A 85 6.37 15.32 -1.32
CA SER A 85 6.17 13.87 -1.25
C SER A 85 6.36 13.19 -2.60
N ILE A 86 7.17 12.12 -2.65
CA ILE A 86 7.37 11.30 -3.85
C ILE A 86 6.04 10.80 -4.44
N LEU A 87 4.99 10.68 -3.64
CA LEU A 87 3.66 10.27 -4.11
C LEU A 87 3.03 11.28 -5.07
N LEU A 88 3.34 12.58 -4.89
CA LEU A 88 2.74 13.70 -5.62
C LEU A 88 3.66 14.27 -6.70
N LEU A 89 4.96 13.97 -6.66
CA LEU A 89 5.92 14.42 -7.65
C LEU A 89 5.78 13.64 -8.97
N ASP A 90 6.05 14.30 -10.10
CA ASP A 90 6.09 13.71 -11.44
C ASP A 90 7.38 14.09 -12.18
N GLY A 91 7.62 13.47 -13.33
CA GLY A 91 8.74 13.77 -14.21
C GLY A 91 10.11 13.66 -13.53
N ASP A 92 10.98 14.65 -13.77
CA ASP A 92 12.36 14.68 -13.26
C ASP A 92 12.42 14.80 -11.73
N ALA A 93 11.52 15.59 -11.14
CA ALA A 93 11.45 15.70 -9.68
C ALA A 93 11.17 14.33 -9.03
N HIS A 94 10.23 13.57 -9.56
CA HIS A 94 9.99 12.21 -9.11
C HIS A 94 11.19 11.29 -9.34
N ARG A 95 11.88 11.39 -10.50
CA ARG A 95 13.04 10.55 -10.80
C ARG A 95 14.20 10.80 -9.83
N ARG A 96 14.47 12.09 -9.51
CA ARG A 96 15.50 12.47 -8.52
C ARG A 96 15.16 11.91 -7.15
N GLU A 97 13.96 12.19 -6.67
CA GLU A 97 13.52 11.75 -5.35
C GLU A 97 13.51 10.23 -5.20
N ARG A 98 13.05 9.54 -6.24
CA ARG A 98 13.03 8.08 -6.26
C ARG A 98 14.43 7.47 -6.12
N ARG A 99 15.45 8.01 -6.78
CA ARG A 99 16.84 7.53 -6.64
C ARG A 99 17.32 7.65 -5.19
N LEU A 100 17.01 8.77 -4.55
CA LEU A 100 17.38 9.03 -3.16
C LEU A 100 16.69 8.05 -2.20
N LEU A 101 15.38 7.89 -2.33
CA LEU A 101 14.57 7.03 -1.47
C LEU A 101 14.79 5.53 -1.70
N GLN A 102 15.28 5.11 -2.86
CA GLN A 102 15.55 3.69 -3.11
C GLN A 102 16.84 3.20 -2.46
N THR A 103 17.82 4.08 -2.25
CA THR A 103 19.16 3.72 -1.71
C THR A 103 19.09 2.91 -0.41
N PRO A 104 18.27 3.27 0.61
CA PRO A 104 18.15 2.50 1.84
C PRO A 104 17.55 1.10 1.67
N PHE A 105 16.74 0.89 0.61
CA PHE A 105 15.98 -0.34 0.40
C PHE A 105 16.67 -1.34 -0.53
N HIS A 106 18.00 -1.23 -0.70
CA HIS A 106 18.77 -2.14 -1.55
C HIS A 106 20.03 -2.67 -0.83
N GLY A 107 20.49 -3.84 -1.27
CA GLY A 107 21.77 -4.41 -0.89
C GLY A 107 21.89 -4.82 0.58
N GLU A 108 23.09 -4.63 1.14
CA GLU A 108 23.42 -5.02 2.53
C GLU A 108 22.68 -4.20 3.57
N ARG A 109 22.48 -2.90 3.31
CA ARG A 109 21.76 -2.00 4.22
C ARG A 109 20.34 -2.49 4.51
N MET A 110 19.63 -2.90 3.47
CA MET A 110 18.30 -3.47 3.65
C MET A 110 18.34 -4.78 4.45
N ARG A 111 19.29 -5.66 4.16
CA ARG A 111 19.45 -6.94 4.88
C ARG A 111 19.76 -6.76 6.36
N ALA A 112 20.42 -5.67 6.73
CA ALA A 112 20.73 -5.36 8.13
C ALA A 112 19.47 -5.13 8.99
N PHE A 113 18.32 -4.79 8.40
CA PHE A 113 17.05 -4.64 9.13
C PHE A 113 16.33 -5.98 9.42
N ALA A 114 16.67 -7.07 8.71
CA ALA A 114 15.97 -8.34 8.85
C ALA A 114 15.99 -8.90 10.30
N PRO A 115 17.12 -8.89 11.05
CA PRO A 115 17.12 -9.34 12.44
C PRO A 115 16.18 -8.53 13.35
N LEU A 116 16.18 -7.21 13.21
CA LEU A 116 15.30 -6.33 13.99
C LEU A 116 13.82 -6.62 13.69
N ILE A 117 13.47 -6.78 12.40
CA ILE A 117 12.10 -7.12 12.00
C ILE A 117 11.69 -8.49 12.56
N ALA A 118 12.59 -9.48 12.51
CA ALA A 118 12.33 -10.82 13.06
C ALA A 118 12.13 -10.79 14.58
N ASP A 119 12.91 -9.97 15.31
CA ASP A 119 12.76 -9.80 16.76
C ASP A 119 11.43 -9.15 17.12
N LEU A 120 11.06 -8.07 16.45
CA LEU A 120 9.77 -7.40 16.65
C LEU A 120 8.60 -8.34 16.33
N ALA A 121 8.71 -9.11 15.24
CA ALA A 121 7.71 -10.10 14.88
C ALA A 121 7.55 -11.17 15.97
N ARG A 122 8.66 -11.74 16.48
CA ARG A 122 8.61 -12.74 17.56
C ARG A 122 7.99 -12.17 18.83
N GLN A 123 8.37 -10.96 19.22
CA GLN A 123 7.79 -10.28 20.40
C GLN A 123 6.28 -10.07 20.26
N GLU A 124 5.84 -9.57 19.12
CA GLU A 124 4.41 -9.35 18.84
C GLU A 124 3.63 -10.66 18.83
N LEU A 125 4.09 -11.64 18.07
CA LEU A 125 3.42 -12.95 17.92
C LEU A 125 3.37 -13.73 19.25
N ALA A 126 4.38 -13.58 20.11
CA ALA A 126 4.39 -14.19 21.44
C ALA A 126 3.24 -13.70 22.34
N THR A 127 2.61 -12.58 22.01
CA THR A 127 1.45 -12.05 22.76
C THR A 127 0.10 -12.59 22.26
N TRP A 128 0.09 -13.27 21.11
CA TRP A 128 -1.16 -13.73 20.49
C TRP A 128 -1.70 -14.96 21.20
N ARG A 129 -2.93 -14.88 21.72
CA ARG A 129 -3.63 -15.98 22.40
C ARG A 129 -5.11 -15.91 22.13
N GLY A 130 -5.77 -17.04 21.96
CA GLY A 130 -7.21 -17.14 21.75
C GLY A 130 -7.66 -16.41 20.47
N ARG A 131 -8.73 -15.63 20.54
CA ARG A 131 -9.25 -14.89 19.39
C ARG A 131 -8.43 -13.62 19.14
N VAL A 132 -7.88 -13.49 17.95
CA VAL A 132 -7.03 -12.39 17.49
C VAL A 132 -7.60 -11.74 16.25
N THR A 133 -7.73 -10.41 16.24
CA THR A 133 -7.99 -9.61 15.04
C THR A 133 -6.65 -9.28 14.38
N THR A 134 -6.29 -10.04 13.35
CA THR A 134 -4.94 -9.95 12.77
C THR A 134 -4.62 -8.57 12.22
N LEU A 135 -5.60 -7.86 11.62
CA LEU A 135 -5.37 -6.51 11.07
C LEU A 135 -4.93 -5.49 12.14
N ASP A 136 -5.51 -5.56 13.34
CA ASP A 136 -5.13 -4.62 14.41
C ASP A 136 -3.71 -4.92 14.91
N ARG A 137 -3.39 -6.21 15.05
CA ARG A 137 -2.08 -6.69 15.50
C ARG A 137 -0.99 -6.43 14.45
N THR A 138 -1.27 -6.68 13.19
CA THR A 138 -0.31 -6.42 12.11
C THR A 138 -0.11 -4.92 11.85
N ARG A 139 -1.12 -4.08 12.11
CA ARG A 139 -0.96 -2.62 12.11
C ARG A 139 -0.03 -2.17 13.23
N HIS A 140 -0.20 -2.72 14.42
CA HIS A 140 0.71 -2.43 15.52
C HIS A 140 2.15 -2.82 15.18
N LEU A 141 2.37 -4.04 14.70
CA LEU A 141 3.68 -4.55 14.31
C LEU A 141 4.31 -3.73 13.20
N SER A 142 3.59 -3.50 12.09
CA SER A 142 4.13 -2.75 10.95
C SER A 142 4.45 -1.30 11.32
N LEU A 143 3.66 -0.67 12.19
CA LEU A 143 3.97 0.67 12.70
C LEU A 143 5.23 0.67 13.55
N GLU A 144 5.40 -0.33 14.43
CA GLU A 144 6.60 -0.50 15.25
C GLU A 144 7.85 -0.68 14.38
N ILE A 145 7.77 -1.52 13.34
CA ILE A 145 8.85 -1.71 12.37
C ILE A 145 9.23 -0.38 11.72
N ILE A 146 8.26 0.39 11.23
CA ILE A 146 8.52 1.68 10.59
C ILE A 146 9.15 2.67 11.57
N LEU A 147 8.63 2.77 12.79
CA LEU A 147 9.18 3.69 13.78
C LEU A 147 10.65 3.39 14.10
N ARG A 148 11.02 2.11 14.15
CA ARG A 148 12.40 1.72 14.49
C ARG A 148 13.32 1.72 13.26
N VAL A 149 12.86 1.17 12.12
CA VAL A 149 13.69 1.03 10.91
C VAL A 149 13.77 2.34 10.12
N ILE A 150 12.64 3.00 9.90
CA ILE A 150 12.59 4.20 9.05
C ILE A 150 12.98 5.44 9.86
N PHE A 151 12.37 5.63 11.01
CA PHE A 151 12.57 6.84 11.82
C PHE A 151 13.71 6.72 12.82
N GLY A 152 14.20 5.51 13.11
CA GLY A 152 15.25 5.27 14.09
C GLY A 152 14.82 5.60 15.51
N ALA A 153 13.53 5.48 15.83
CA ALA A 153 13.03 5.74 17.17
C ALA A 153 13.35 4.55 18.08
N HIS A 154 14.32 4.72 18.98
CA HIS A 154 14.74 3.68 19.93
C HIS A 154 14.23 3.97 21.34
N ASP A 155 13.99 5.23 21.70
CA ASP A 155 13.39 5.59 22.98
C ASP A 155 11.88 5.25 22.99
N GLU A 156 11.46 4.45 23.96
CA GLU A 156 10.05 4.02 24.08
C GLU A 156 9.07 5.18 24.25
N ARG A 157 9.49 6.32 24.79
CA ARG A 157 8.64 7.53 24.92
C ARG A 157 8.39 8.15 23.54
N ASP A 158 9.42 8.23 22.71
CA ASP A 158 9.33 8.75 21.33
C ASP A 158 8.45 7.83 20.47
N VAL A 159 8.68 6.51 20.54
CA VAL A 159 7.86 5.50 19.88
C VAL A 159 6.39 5.63 20.28
N ALA A 160 6.10 5.69 21.59
CA ALA A 160 4.72 5.82 22.08
C ALA A 160 4.07 7.16 21.71
N GLY A 161 4.85 8.24 21.68
CA GLY A 161 4.40 9.56 21.27
C GLY A 161 4.00 9.61 19.79
N LEU A 162 4.90 9.19 18.92
CA LEU A 162 4.69 9.13 17.46
C LEU A 162 3.56 8.15 17.11
N ARG A 163 3.55 6.96 17.71
CA ARG A 163 2.48 5.97 17.51
C ARG A 163 1.10 6.58 17.78
N ARG A 164 0.89 7.19 18.94
CA ARG A 164 -0.39 7.83 19.27
C ARG A 164 -0.78 8.94 18.31
N ALA A 165 0.19 9.76 17.87
CA ALA A 165 -0.07 10.82 16.91
C ALA A 165 -0.48 10.27 15.55
N ILE A 166 0.21 9.22 15.04
CA ILE A 166 -0.09 8.55 13.78
C ILE A 166 -1.46 7.87 13.84
N GLU A 167 -1.74 7.08 14.88
CA GLU A 167 -3.01 6.39 15.04
C GLU A 167 -4.18 7.37 15.11
N THR A 168 -4.02 8.49 15.84
CA THR A 168 -5.03 9.55 15.91
C THR A 168 -5.30 10.16 14.53
N THR A 169 -4.24 10.46 13.77
CA THR A 169 -4.37 11.04 12.42
C THR A 169 -5.03 10.05 11.45
N LEU A 170 -4.65 8.77 11.50
CA LEU A 170 -5.18 7.75 10.60
C LEU A 170 -6.60 7.29 10.97
N ALA A 171 -7.02 7.41 12.24
CA ALA A 171 -8.35 6.98 12.68
C ALA A 171 -9.49 7.68 11.91
N ASP A 172 -9.32 8.96 11.59
CA ASP A 172 -10.34 9.75 10.89
C ASP A 172 -10.41 9.34 9.40
N VAL A 173 -9.28 9.08 8.75
CA VAL A 173 -9.23 8.69 7.33
C VAL A 173 -9.56 7.21 7.09
N ARG A 174 -9.42 6.35 8.09
CA ARG A 174 -9.81 4.93 8.03
C ARG A 174 -11.30 4.70 8.19
N SER A 175 -12.02 5.64 8.79
CA SER A 175 -13.48 5.58 9.00
C SER A 175 -14.19 6.15 7.78
N LEU A 176 -14.90 5.31 7.00
CA LEU A 176 -15.63 5.75 5.82
C LEU A 176 -16.59 6.93 6.10
N PRO A 177 -17.42 6.93 7.17
CA PRO A 177 -18.28 8.07 7.48
C PRO A 177 -17.50 9.35 7.77
N ARG A 178 -16.38 9.28 8.52
CA ARG A 178 -15.56 10.45 8.84
C ARG A 178 -14.83 10.97 7.62
N MET A 179 -14.31 10.08 6.79
CA MET A 179 -13.64 10.41 5.53
C MET A 179 -14.62 11.10 4.57
N LEU A 180 -15.86 10.59 4.43
CA LEU A 180 -16.90 11.24 3.66
C LEU A 180 -17.27 12.62 4.22
N ALA A 181 -17.40 12.75 5.55
CA ALA A 181 -17.66 14.03 6.19
C ALA A 181 -16.53 15.06 5.92
N MET A 182 -15.26 14.63 5.95
CA MET A 182 -14.12 15.47 5.59
C MET A 182 -14.12 15.86 4.10
N ALA A 183 -14.48 14.93 3.22
CA ALA A 183 -14.55 15.18 1.79
C ALA A 183 -15.68 16.16 1.41
N LEU A 184 -16.83 16.07 2.09
CA LEU A 184 -17.97 16.96 1.89
C LEU A 184 -17.73 18.36 2.46
N VAL A 185 -16.96 18.46 3.53
CA VAL A 185 -16.73 19.71 4.28
C VAL A 185 -15.22 19.99 4.32
N GLN A 186 -14.64 20.31 3.16
CA GLN A 186 -13.22 20.70 3.04
C GLN A 186 -12.95 22.13 3.55
N ARG A 187 -13.77 22.63 4.49
CA ARG A 187 -13.60 23.94 5.12
C ARG A 187 -13.31 23.76 6.60
N ASP A 188 -12.35 24.55 7.08
CA ASP A 188 -12.02 24.62 8.49
C ASP A 188 -13.06 25.51 9.23
N PHE A 189 -13.98 24.86 9.94
CA PHE A 189 -14.93 25.51 10.85
C PHE A 189 -14.44 25.46 12.30
N GLY A 190 -13.12 25.43 12.50
CA GLY A 190 -12.46 25.40 13.82
C GLY A 190 -12.16 24.00 14.34
N PRO A 191 -11.55 23.90 15.53
CA PRO A 191 -10.93 22.67 16.06
C PRO A 191 -11.92 21.52 16.29
N ARG A 192 -13.22 21.79 16.35
CA ARG A 192 -14.27 20.77 16.55
C ARG A 192 -14.81 20.20 15.26
N SER A 193 -14.55 20.84 14.11
CA SER A 193 -14.95 20.30 12.79
C SER A 193 -14.12 19.07 12.41
N PRO A 194 -14.62 18.17 11.55
CA PRO A 194 -13.86 17.01 11.07
C PRO A 194 -12.53 17.43 10.46
N TRP A 195 -12.51 18.45 9.61
CA TRP A 195 -11.31 18.97 8.98
C TRP A 195 -10.35 19.63 9.99
N GLY A 196 -10.87 20.44 10.92
CA GLY A 196 -10.08 21.10 11.94
C GLY A 196 -9.39 20.11 12.89
N ARG A 197 -10.09 19.04 13.30
CA ARG A 197 -9.49 17.94 14.09
C ARG A 197 -8.37 17.24 13.33
N PHE A 198 -8.60 16.89 12.06
CA PHE A 198 -7.59 16.27 11.21
C PHE A 198 -6.35 17.17 11.09
N ARG A 199 -6.53 18.46 10.80
CA ARG A 199 -5.44 19.44 10.71
C ARG A 199 -4.62 19.50 12.01
N LEU A 200 -5.29 19.59 13.16
CA LEU A 200 -4.62 19.61 14.47
C LEU A 200 -3.86 18.30 14.75
N ALA A 201 -4.41 17.16 14.34
CA ALA A 201 -3.72 15.88 14.48
C ALA A 201 -2.45 15.83 13.59
N VAL A 202 -2.52 16.32 12.36
CA VAL A 202 -1.36 16.45 11.46
C VAL A 202 -0.32 17.41 12.03
N GLU A 203 -0.71 18.60 12.50
CA GLU A 203 0.20 19.57 13.13
C GLU A 203 0.92 19.00 14.35
N ARG A 204 0.21 18.22 15.18
CA ARG A 204 0.81 17.54 16.34
C ARG A 204 1.82 16.48 15.90
N PHE A 205 1.46 15.67 14.90
CA PHE A 205 2.34 14.67 14.34
C PHE A 205 3.59 15.32 13.74
N ASP A 206 3.44 16.37 12.92
CA ASP A 206 4.53 17.09 12.30
C ASP A 206 5.52 17.64 13.34
N ARG A 207 5.02 18.20 14.44
CA ARG A 207 5.87 18.71 15.51
C ARG A 207 6.73 17.61 16.11
N LEU A 208 6.14 16.48 16.49
CA LEU A 208 6.88 15.34 17.06
C LEU A 208 7.90 14.76 16.07
N LEU A 209 7.52 14.68 14.79
CA LEU A 209 8.40 14.21 13.73
C LEU A 209 9.60 15.14 13.53
N LEU A 210 9.37 16.45 13.48
CA LEU A 210 10.43 17.45 13.30
C LEU A 210 11.36 17.54 14.53
N GLU A 211 10.83 17.41 15.74
CA GLU A 211 11.64 17.28 16.96
C GLU A 211 12.57 16.05 16.91
N MET A 212 12.06 14.92 16.42
CA MET A 212 12.86 13.72 16.22
C MET A 212 13.92 13.93 15.13
N VAL A 213 13.59 14.53 14.00
CA VAL A 213 14.54 14.85 12.91
C VAL A 213 15.67 15.75 13.45
N ALA A 214 15.33 16.77 14.25
CA ALA A 214 16.33 17.66 14.84
C ALA A 214 17.29 16.94 15.78
N ARG A 215 16.76 16.06 16.65
CA ARG A 215 17.60 15.24 17.55
C ARG A 215 18.52 14.32 16.77
N ARG A 216 17.98 13.65 15.74
CA ARG A 216 18.74 12.70 14.90
C ARG A 216 19.84 13.41 14.12
N ARG A 217 19.58 14.63 13.64
CA ARG A 217 20.59 15.46 12.97
C ARG A 217 21.74 15.85 13.92
N ALA A 218 21.42 16.10 15.19
CA ALA A 218 22.43 16.43 16.20
C ALA A 218 23.25 15.19 16.65
N GLN A 219 22.63 14.00 16.65
CA GLN A 219 23.24 12.76 17.12
C GLN A 219 22.87 11.59 16.18
N PRO A 220 23.49 11.53 14.97
CA PRO A 220 23.26 10.44 14.04
C PRO A 220 23.90 9.15 14.59
N ASP A 221 23.21 8.02 14.46
CA ASP A 221 23.76 6.69 14.77
C ASP A 221 23.96 5.79 13.54
N GLY A 222 23.55 6.27 12.37
CA GLY A 222 23.77 5.59 11.08
C GLY A 222 22.91 4.33 10.85
N THR A 223 21.95 4.04 11.74
CA THR A 223 21.20 2.77 11.74
C THR A 223 19.84 2.84 11.06
N ALA A 224 19.27 4.04 10.87
CA ALA A 224 17.94 4.24 10.33
C ALA A 224 17.93 4.77 8.90
N VAL A 225 16.80 4.62 8.22
CA VAL A 225 16.57 5.25 6.90
C VAL A 225 16.67 6.77 7.00
N LEU A 226 16.18 7.37 8.10
CA LEU A 226 16.30 8.81 8.36
C LEU A 226 17.74 9.30 8.34
N ASP A 227 18.68 8.55 8.93
CA ASP A 227 20.11 8.93 8.91
C ASP A 227 20.63 9.03 7.48
N MET A 228 20.28 8.05 6.65
CA MET A 228 20.68 8.05 5.24
C MET A 228 20.05 9.21 4.46
N LEU A 229 18.80 9.61 4.81
CA LEU A 229 18.16 10.79 4.21
C LEU A 229 18.85 12.09 4.65
N LEU A 230 19.30 12.17 5.89
CA LEU A 230 20.04 13.33 6.42
C LEU A 230 21.43 13.53 5.76
N GLU A 231 22.06 12.45 5.31
CA GLU A 231 23.35 12.47 4.61
C GLU A 231 23.24 12.94 3.15
N GLN A 232 22.04 12.92 2.58
CA GLN A 232 21.83 13.29 1.18
C GLN A 232 22.18 14.76 0.92
N ARG A 233 22.57 15.04 -0.33
CA ARG A 233 22.81 16.40 -0.83
C ARG A 233 22.10 16.56 -2.16
N ASP A 234 21.58 17.77 -2.41
CA ASP A 234 21.05 18.13 -3.72
C ASP A 234 22.20 18.37 -4.74
N GLU A 235 21.83 18.75 -5.96
CA GLU A 235 22.78 19.02 -7.05
C GLU A 235 23.72 20.21 -6.74
N ASP A 236 23.32 21.09 -5.83
CA ASP A 236 24.08 22.25 -5.36
C ASP A 236 24.87 21.95 -4.07
N GLY A 237 24.81 20.73 -3.55
CA GLY A 237 25.51 20.28 -2.34
C GLY A 237 24.77 20.63 -1.04
N ASN A 238 23.52 21.14 -1.09
CA ASN A 238 22.77 21.51 0.11
C ASN A 238 22.13 20.29 0.78
N PRO A 239 22.06 20.28 2.13
CA PRO A 239 21.33 19.24 2.84
C PRO A 239 19.81 19.37 2.64
N PRO A 240 19.04 18.28 2.80
CA PRO A 240 17.59 18.34 2.70
C PRO A 240 17.00 19.23 3.81
N THR A 241 15.99 20.03 3.43
CA THR A 241 15.26 20.87 4.39
C THR A 241 14.39 20.00 5.30
N ASP A 242 14.03 20.50 6.47
CA ASP A 242 13.15 19.80 7.40
C ASP A 242 11.79 19.48 6.77
N ARG A 243 11.26 20.41 5.96
CA ARG A 243 10.00 20.22 5.25
C ARG A 243 10.10 19.11 4.21
N HIS A 244 11.21 19.06 3.47
CA HIS A 244 11.46 18.00 2.50
C HIS A 244 11.54 16.62 3.21
N LEU A 245 12.35 16.51 4.26
CA LEU A 245 12.46 15.30 5.07
C LEU A 245 11.12 14.85 5.64
N ARG A 246 10.34 15.80 6.22
CA ARG A 246 8.99 15.54 6.72
C ARG A 246 8.11 14.88 5.65
N ASP A 247 8.07 15.47 4.45
CA ASP A 247 7.21 14.99 3.37
C ASP A 247 7.63 13.59 2.89
N GLN A 248 8.93 13.30 2.84
CA GLN A 248 9.43 11.97 2.49
C GLN A 248 9.17 10.93 3.58
N LEU A 249 9.39 11.27 4.85
CA LEU A 249 9.11 10.36 5.97
C LEU A 249 7.61 10.02 6.06
N VAL A 250 6.74 11.00 5.81
CA VAL A 250 5.30 10.77 5.72
C VAL A 250 4.95 9.88 4.53
N ALA A 251 5.60 10.07 3.38
CA ALA A 251 5.40 9.19 2.22
C ALA A 251 5.81 7.74 2.51
N LEU A 252 6.93 7.54 3.20
CA LEU A 252 7.38 6.20 3.63
C LEU A 252 6.41 5.58 4.64
N LEU A 253 5.91 6.35 5.60
CA LEU A 253 4.89 5.91 6.55
C LEU A 253 3.60 5.50 5.83
N MET A 254 3.08 6.36 4.95
CA MET A 254 1.83 6.08 4.21
C MET A 254 1.97 4.85 3.31
N GLY A 255 3.09 4.72 2.61
CA GLY A 255 3.35 3.62 1.70
C GLY A 255 3.60 2.30 2.42
N GLY A 256 4.34 2.32 3.52
CA GLY A 256 4.83 1.12 4.21
C GLY A 256 3.85 0.54 5.24
N HIS A 257 3.20 1.37 6.05
CA HIS A 257 2.45 0.90 7.21
C HIS A 257 1.18 0.11 6.86
N ASP A 258 0.15 0.76 6.31
CA ASP A 258 -1.16 0.12 6.11
C ASP A 258 -1.11 -0.99 5.03
N SER A 259 -0.23 -0.88 4.04
CA SER A 259 -0.10 -1.86 2.96
C SER A 259 0.51 -3.17 3.46
N SER A 260 1.60 -3.12 4.21
CA SER A 260 2.22 -4.30 4.83
C SER A 260 1.29 -4.94 5.85
N ALA A 261 0.68 -4.12 6.73
CA ALA A 261 -0.27 -4.60 7.72
C ALA A 261 -1.46 -5.34 7.10
N ALA A 262 -2.05 -4.77 6.03
CA ALA A 262 -3.16 -5.40 5.31
C ALA A 262 -2.74 -6.72 4.66
N THR A 263 -1.55 -6.75 4.03
CA THR A 263 -1.03 -7.95 3.38
C THR A 263 -0.75 -9.05 4.40
N LEU A 264 -0.16 -8.72 5.55
CA LEU A 264 0.06 -9.65 6.66
C LEU A 264 -1.26 -10.18 7.23
N ALA A 265 -2.25 -9.31 7.45
CA ALA A 265 -3.58 -9.75 7.91
C ALA A 265 -4.24 -10.74 6.94
N TRP A 266 -4.10 -10.51 5.64
CA TRP A 266 -4.54 -11.45 4.62
C TRP A 266 -3.73 -12.74 4.61
N ALA A 267 -2.41 -12.68 4.85
CA ALA A 267 -1.56 -13.85 4.94
C ALA A 267 -2.01 -14.77 6.09
N PHE A 268 -2.21 -14.22 7.28
CA PHE A 268 -2.70 -14.99 8.43
C PHE A 268 -4.10 -15.59 8.19
N GLU A 269 -4.99 -14.82 7.58
CA GLU A 269 -6.33 -15.30 7.23
C GLU A 269 -6.27 -16.46 6.21
N ARG A 270 -5.39 -16.36 5.21
CA ARG A 270 -5.18 -17.45 4.24
C ARG A 270 -4.53 -18.68 4.87
N LEU A 271 -3.49 -18.51 5.67
CA LEU A 271 -2.81 -19.62 6.35
C LEU A 271 -3.75 -20.36 7.31
N ALA A 272 -4.56 -19.63 8.09
CA ALA A 272 -5.54 -20.25 8.97
C ALA A 272 -6.57 -21.13 8.22
N ARG A 273 -6.85 -20.83 6.95
CA ARG A 273 -7.78 -21.59 6.09
C ARG A 273 -7.11 -22.67 5.26
N HIS A 274 -5.80 -22.67 5.18
CA HIS A 274 -5.03 -23.63 4.39
C HIS A 274 -3.98 -24.31 5.29
N PRO A 275 -4.44 -25.21 6.21
CA PRO A 275 -3.54 -25.80 7.20
C PRO A 275 -2.39 -26.60 6.58
N ALA A 276 -2.59 -27.19 5.39
CA ALA A 276 -1.50 -27.88 4.67
C ALA A 276 -0.40 -26.91 4.22
N VAL A 277 -0.76 -25.72 3.72
CA VAL A 277 0.21 -24.67 3.38
C VAL A 277 0.94 -24.20 4.63
N HIS A 278 0.22 -23.99 5.74
CA HIS A 278 0.82 -23.57 7.00
C HIS A 278 1.75 -24.64 7.59
N ALA A 279 1.37 -25.91 7.53
CA ALA A 279 2.21 -27.02 7.98
C ALA A 279 3.53 -27.08 7.18
N ARG A 280 3.47 -26.90 5.87
CA ARG A 280 4.66 -26.89 5.01
C ARG A 280 5.59 -25.70 5.28
N LEU A 281 5.08 -24.55 5.73
CA LEU A 281 5.95 -23.42 6.16
C LEU A 281 6.85 -23.80 7.35
N ARG A 282 6.42 -24.72 8.24
CA ARG A 282 7.22 -25.23 9.37
C ARG A 282 8.45 -26.01 8.95
N GLU A 283 8.47 -26.55 7.72
CA GLU A 283 9.62 -27.25 7.17
C GLU A 283 10.82 -26.31 6.95
N GLY A 284 10.59 -24.99 6.99
CA GLY A 284 11.64 -23.98 6.91
C GLY A 284 12.23 -23.77 5.52
N ASP A 285 11.60 -24.28 4.46
CA ASP A 285 12.05 -24.09 3.07
C ASP A 285 11.91 -22.61 2.66
N PRO A 286 13.02 -21.90 2.40
CA PRO A 286 12.96 -20.50 1.98
C PRO A 286 12.24 -20.28 0.65
N ALA A 287 12.35 -21.24 -0.29
CA ALA A 287 11.68 -21.14 -1.59
C ALA A 287 10.16 -21.23 -1.43
N TYR A 288 9.68 -22.09 -0.52
CA TYR A 288 8.26 -22.20 -0.22
C TYR A 288 7.72 -20.97 0.51
N LEU A 289 8.49 -20.40 1.45
CA LEU A 289 8.13 -19.13 2.10
C LEU A 289 7.99 -18.02 1.07
N ASP A 290 8.92 -17.89 0.12
CA ASP A 290 8.83 -16.94 -0.98
C ASP A 290 7.59 -17.19 -1.86
N ALA A 291 7.27 -18.43 -2.13
CA ALA A 291 6.08 -18.84 -2.87
C ALA A 291 4.79 -18.38 -2.14
N VAL A 292 4.71 -18.56 -0.83
CA VAL A 292 3.57 -18.11 -0.01
C VAL A 292 3.45 -16.58 -0.05
N VAL A 293 4.55 -15.83 0.13
CA VAL A 293 4.55 -14.36 0.07
C VAL A 293 4.04 -13.88 -1.29
N ARG A 294 4.57 -14.44 -2.39
CA ARG A 294 4.14 -14.08 -3.75
C ARG A 294 2.67 -14.38 -4.00
N GLU A 295 2.17 -15.52 -3.51
CA GLU A 295 0.78 -15.90 -3.69
C GLU A 295 -0.18 -15.02 -2.87
N VAL A 296 0.18 -14.62 -1.65
CA VAL A 296 -0.57 -13.64 -0.86
C VAL A 296 -0.66 -12.31 -1.62
N LEU A 297 0.46 -11.80 -2.10
CA LEU A 297 0.53 -10.55 -2.87
C LEU A 297 -0.29 -10.62 -4.17
N ARG A 298 -0.30 -11.77 -4.85
CA ARG A 298 -1.12 -11.99 -6.05
C ARG A 298 -2.61 -11.98 -5.72
N ILE A 299 -3.02 -12.81 -4.76
CA ILE A 299 -4.46 -13.01 -4.47
C ILE A 299 -5.07 -11.89 -3.61
N ARG A 300 -4.24 -11.10 -2.94
CA ARG A 300 -4.66 -10.00 -2.07
C ARG A 300 -3.72 -8.78 -2.21
N PRO A 301 -3.63 -8.21 -3.43
CA PRO A 301 -2.84 -7.00 -3.61
C PRO A 301 -3.35 -5.89 -2.71
N ALA A 302 -2.44 -5.18 -2.05
CA ALA A 302 -2.81 -4.10 -1.13
C ALA A 302 -3.58 -2.98 -1.83
N LEU A 303 -3.20 -2.62 -3.06
CA LEU A 303 -3.90 -1.65 -3.89
C LEU A 303 -4.67 -2.34 -5.02
N THR A 304 -5.81 -1.77 -5.40
CA THR A 304 -6.64 -2.32 -6.49
C THR A 304 -6.28 -1.77 -7.85
N ILE A 305 -5.69 -0.57 -7.92
CA ILE A 305 -5.39 0.17 -9.16
C ILE A 305 -4.07 0.92 -9.06
N ALA A 306 -3.50 1.25 -10.23
CA ALA A 306 -2.37 2.16 -10.40
C ALA A 306 -2.74 3.23 -11.46
N PRO A 307 -3.26 4.42 -11.04
CA PRO A 307 -3.81 5.42 -11.95
C PRO A 307 -2.77 6.36 -12.55
N ARG A 308 -3.17 7.00 -13.68
CA ARG A 308 -2.52 8.12 -14.34
C ARG A 308 -3.59 9.08 -14.85
N LEU A 309 -3.37 10.40 -14.74
CA LEU A 309 -4.24 11.41 -15.34
C LEU A 309 -3.71 11.78 -16.72
N LEU A 310 -4.52 11.63 -17.77
CA LEU A 310 -4.15 12.04 -19.11
C LEU A 310 -4.23 13.57 -19.26
N LEU A 311 -3.13 14.22 -19.62
CA LEU A 311 -3.09 15.64 -19.96
C LEU A 311 -3.29 15.89 -21.45
N GLU A 312 -3.07 14.87 -22.28
CA GLU A 312 -3.24 14.86 -23.72
C GLU A 312 -4.01 13.62 -24.17
N PRO A 313 -4.63 13.61 -25.34
CA PRO A 313 -5.26 12.41 -25.89
C PRO A 313 -4.23 11.31 -26.14
N VAL A 314 -4.54 10.08 -25.70
CA VAL A 314 -3.67 8.91 -25.87
C VAL A 314 -4.48 7.73 -26.40
N GLU A 315 -3.86 6.88 -27.22
CA GLU A 315 -4.42 5.61 -27.63
C GLU A 315 -3.83 4.48 -26.77
N ILE A 316 -4.68 3.65 -26.16
CA ILE A 316 -4.32 2.48 -25.36
C ILE A 316 -5.19 1.31 -25.81
N ALA A 317 -4.56 0.22 -26.23
CA ALA A 317 -5.23 -1.01 -26.70
C ALA A 317 -6.35 -0.72 -27.73
N GLY A 318 -6.08 0.18 -28.71
CA GLY A 318 -7.04 0.58 -29.75
C GLY A 318 -8.14 1.56 -29.32
N HIS A 319 -8.12 1.99 -28.05
CA HIS A 319 -9.07 2.99 -27.52
C HIS A 319 -8.41 4.36 -27.47
N ARG A 320 -8.95 5.31 -28.25
CA ARG A 320 -8.52 6.72 -28.19
C ARG A 320 -9.23 7.43 -27.03
N LEU A 321 -8.46 7.78 -26.01
CA LEU A 321 -8.91 8.40 -24.77
C LEU A 321 -8.56 9.89 -24.77
N PRO A 322 -9.49 10.78 -24.42
CA PRO A 322 -9.23 12.23 -24.39
C PRO A 322 -8.39 12.64 -23.18
N ALA A 323 -7.83 13.85 -23.22
CA ALA A 323 -7.30 14.55 -22.06
C ALA A 323 -8.37 14.68 -20.96
N GLY A 324 -7.95 14.78 -19.69
CA GLY A 324 -8.85 14.90 -18.55
C GLY A 324 -9.47 13.56 -18.11
N VAL A 325 -9.01 12.41 -18.66
CA VAL A 325 -9.46 11.08 -18.24
C VAL A 325 -8.36 10.43 -17.41
N GLN A 326 -8.73 9.72 -16.35
CA GLN A 326 -7.80 8.84 -15.67
C GLN A 326 -7.76 7.48 -16.38
N VAL A 327 -6.57 6.94 -16.56
CA VAL A 327 -6.35 5.56 -16.99
C VAL A 327 -5.66 4.80 -15.86
N ALA A 328 -6.05 3.54 -15.63
CA ALA A 328 -5.45 2.79 -14.54
C ALA A 328 -5.23 1.32 -14.91
N ALA A 329 -4.06 0.79 -14.56
CA ALA A 329 -3.88 -0.65 -14.46
C ALA A 329 -4.71 -1.15 -13.28
N CYS A 330 -5.68 -2.05 -13.54
CA CYS A 330 -6.49 -2.69 -12.50
C CYS A 330 -5.75 -3.91 -11.95
N LEU A 331 -4.93 -3.70 -10.92
CA LEU A 331 -4.10 -4.73 -10.31
C LEU A 331 -4.95 -5.90 -9.79
N TRP A 332 -6.13 -5.56 -9.23
CA TRP A 332 -7.03 -6.58 -8.68
C TRP A 332 -7.54 -7.55 -9.75
N LEU A 333 -7.91 -7.08 -10.94
CA LEU A 333 -8.38 -7.93 -12.04
C LEU A 333 -7.21 -8.62 -12.73
N ALA A 334 -6.15 -7.89 -13.08
CA ALA A 334 -4.98 -8.42 -13.79
C ALA A 334 -4.35 -9.63 -13.07
N LEU A 335 -4.23 -9.54 -11.73
CA LEU A 335 -3.67 -10.64 -10.92
C LEU A 335 -4.63 -11.83 -10.72
N ARG A 336 -5.85 -11.78 -11.29
CA ARG A 336 -6.89 -12.82 -11.16
C ARG A 336 -7.44 -13.30 -12.50
N ARG A 337 -6.80 -12.99 -13.59
CA ARG A 337 -7.18 -13.49 -14.92
C ARG A 337 -6.95 -15.00 -15.00
N GLU A 338 -7.99 -15.78 -15.31
CA GLU A 338 -7.91 -17.24 -15.42
C GLU A 338 -7.06 -17.70 -16.60
N ASP A 339 -6.97 -16.91 -17.67
CA ASP A 339 -6.13 -17.16 -18.83
C ASP A 339 -4.62 -17.04 -18.51
N LEU A 340 -4.25 -16.32 -17.44
CA LEU A 340 -2.87 -16.14 -16.99
C LEU A 340 -2.55 -16.95 -15.76
N TRP A 341 -3.53 -17.17 -14.91
CA TRP A 341 -3.40 -17.81 -13.62
C TRP A 341 -4.40 -18.96 -13.48
N PRO A 342 -4.11 -20.18 -13.94
CA PRO A 342 -5.01 -21.32 -13.76
C PRO A 342 -5.46 -21.44 -12.31
N GLN A 343 -6.76 -21.61 -12.09
CA GLN A 343 -7.37 -21.54 -10.76
C GLN A 343 -7.01 -20.23 -10.03
N ALA A 344 -7.22 -19.09 -10.69
CA ALA A 344 -6.81 -17.77 -10.21
C ALA A 344 -7.38 -17.40 -8.84
N SER A 345 -8.53 -17.94 -8.48
CA SER A 345 -9.16 -17.72 -7.17
C SER A 345 -8.60 -18.60 -6.05
N ALA A 346 -7.87 -19.68 -6.36
CA ALA A 346 -7.25 -20.55 -5.38
C ALA A 346 -5.99 -19.95 -4.77
N PHE A 347 -5.80 -20.14 -3.47
CA PHE A 347 -4.54 -19.85 -2.78
C PHE A 347 -3.62 -21.06 -2.95
N ARG A 348 -2.73 -21.01 -3.92
CA ARG A 348 -1.85 -22.11 -4.33
C ARG A 348 -0.39 -21.60 -4.47
N PRO A 349 0.37 -21.58 -3.37
CA PRO A 349 1.78 -21.17 -3.39
C PRO A 349 2.66 -22.01 -4.34
N GLU A 350 2.31 -23.29 -4.53
CA GLU A 350 3.04 -24.25 -5.36
C GLU A 350 3.26 -23.76 -6.79
N ARG A 351 2.36 -22.94 -7.33
CA ARG A 351 2.51 -22.36 -8.68
C ARG A 351 3.83 -21.60 -8.88
N TRP A 352 4.38 -21.05 -7.80
CA TRP A 352 5.62 -20.30 -7.83
C TRP A 352 6.88 -21.16 -7.80
N LEU A 353 6.73 -22.45 -7.45
CA LEU A 353 7.79 -23.45 -7.52
C LEU A 353 7.90 -24.07 -8.92
N GLU A 354 6.85 -23.96 -9.73
CA GLU A 354 6.81 -24.41 -11.13
C GLU A 354 7.58 -23.45 -12.07
N GLY A 355 7.99 -22.28 -11.57
CA GLY A 355 8.75 -21.25 -12.29
C GLY A 355 8.12 -19.86 -12.17
N PRO A 356 8.87 -18.80 -12.52
CA PRO A 356 8.32 -17.47 -12.60
C PRO A 356 7.33 -17.35 -13.77
N PRO A 357 6.36 -16.41 -13.70
CA PRO A 357 5.50 -16.13 -14.86
C PRO A 357 6.33 -15.73 -16.07
N HIS A 358 5.96 -16.21 -17.25
CA HIS A 358 6.66 -15.93 -18.51
C HIS A 358 6.72 -14.43 -18.84
N ASP A 359 5.67 -13.69 -18.46
CA ASP A 359 5.62 -12.23 -18.63
C ASP A 359 5.59 -11.53 -17.26
N PRO A 360 6.57 -10.67 -16.96
CA PRO A 360 6.60 -9.88 -15.71
C PRO A 360 5.36 -8.99 -15.51
N MET A 361 4.64 -8.63 -16.59
CA MET A 361 3.41 -7.84 -16.49
C MET A 361 2.21 -8.63 -15.97
N THR A 362 2.31 -9.93 -15.83
CA THR A 362 1.27 -10.75 -15.23
C THR A 362 1.31 -10.75 -13.70
N TRP A 363 2.47 -10.44 -13.08
CA TRP A 363 2.62 -10.33 -11.62
C TRP A 363 3.03 -8.92 -11.21
N ILE A 364 2.05 -8.08 -10.96
CA ILE A 364 2.19 -6.64 -10.74
C ILE A 364 1.60 -6.15 -9.39
N PRO A 365 1.74 -6.86 -8.26
CA PRO A 365 1.17 -6.41 -6.98
C PRO A 365 1.76 -5.08 -6.51
N PHE A 366 2.96 -4.75 -6.96
CA PHE A 366 3.68 -3.52 -6.68
C PHE A 366 3.55 -2.47 -7.80
N GLY A 367 2.60 -2.65 -8.73
CA GLY A 367 2.49 -1.81 -9.92
C GLY A 367 3.65 -2.00 -10.91
N GLY A 368 3.87 -0.99 -11.77
CA GLY A 368 4.88 -1.08 -12.83
C GLY A 368 5.39 0.26 -13.34
N GLY A 369 6.34 0.18 -14.27
CA GLY A 369 6.99 1.33 -14.89
C GLY A 369 7.77 2.18 -13.89
N VAL A 370 7.91 3.46 -14.20
CA VAL A 370 8.65 4.43 -13.36
C VAL A 370 8.04 4.62 -11.96
N ARG A 371 6.79 4.20 -11.78
CA ARG A 371 6.04 4.29 -10.51
C ARG A 371 5.92 2.96 -9.76
N ARG A 372 6.66 1.92 -10.16
CA ARG A 372 6.70 0.68 -9.40
C ARG A 372 7.09 0.97 -7.95
N CYS A 373 6.46 0.31 -6.98
CA CYS A 373 6.70 0.53 -5.56
C CYS A 373 8.21 0.55 -5.23
N ALA A 374 8.67 1.64 -4.61
CA ALA A 374 10.08 1.79 -4.21
C ALA A 374 10.43 0.89 -3.02
N GLY A 375 9.45 0.66 -2.12
CA GLY A 375 9.61 -0.19 -0.94
C GLY A 375 9.28 -1.68 -1.17
N ALA A 376 9.12 -2.15 -2.42
CA ALA A 376 8.77 -3.55 -2.68
C ALA A 376 9.74 -4.56 -2.04
N PRO A 377 11.08 -4.39 -2.12
CA PRO A 377 12.02 -5.31 -1.48
C PRO A 377 11.87 -5.33 0.06
N PHE A 378 11.62 -4.16 0.66
CA PHE A 378 11.40 -4.05 2.10
C PHE A 378 10.10 -4.73 2.53
N ALA A 379 9.00 -4.50 1.81
CA ALA A 379 7.73 -5.14 2.09
C ALA A 379 7.80 -6.68 1.97
N GLU A 380 8.49 -7.19 0.95
CA GLU A 380 8.71 -8.63 0.81
C GLU A 380 9.56 -9.20 1.95
N MET A 381 10.60 -8.47 2.40
CA MET A 381 11.42 -8.87 3.55
C MET A 381 10.59 -8.88 4.84
N GLU A 382 9.81 -7.81 5.10
CA GLU A 382 8.91 -7.74 6.26
C GLU A 382 7.94 -8.93 6.28
N LEU A 383 7.31 -9.23 5.14
CA LEU A 383 6.41 -10.38 5.02
C LEU A 383 7.12 -11.71 5.32
N ARG A 384 8.33 -11.92 4.77
CA ARG A 384 9.12 -13.14 5.00
C ARG A 384 9.46 -13.32 6.47
N GLU A 385 9.98 -12.28 7.12
CA GLU A 385 10.41 -12.39 8.53
C GLU A 385 9.23 -12.62 9.47
N VAL A 386 8.10 -11.93 9.23
CA VAL A 386 6.89 -12.14 10.03
C VAL A 386 6.29 -13.53 9.82
N LEU A 387 6.20 -14.01 8.57
CA LEU A 387 5.63 -15.34 8.29
C LEU A 387 6.56 -16.47 8.74
N ARG A 388 7.88 -16.26 8.68
CA ARG A 388 8.85 -17.20 9.25
C ARG A 388 8.67 -17.33 10.77
N ALA A 389 8.55 -16.18 11.47
CA ALA A 389 8.32 -16.18 12.91
C ALA A 389 6.94 -16.76 13.31
N ALA A 390 5.97 -16.72 12.40
CA ALA A 390 4.63 -17.26 12.62
C ALA A 390 4.47 -18.74 12.28
N ALA A 391 5.48 -19.38 11.68
CA ALA A 391 5.36 -20.75 11.16
C ALA A 391 4.92 -21.76 12.23
N ASP A 392 5.42 -21.60 13.46
CA ASP A 392 5.13 -22.52 14.57
C ASP A 392 3.80 -22.23 15.30
N LEU A 393 3.13 -21.13 14.99
CA LEU A 393 1.83 -20.85 15.60
C LEU A 393 0.79 -21.90 15.21
N THR A 394 -0.06 -22.28 16.15
CA THR A 394 -1.26 -23.06 15.82
C THR A 394 -2.40 -22.07 15.56
N ILE A 395 -2.81 -21.94 14.31
CA ILE A 395 -3.84 -20.99 13.91
C ILE A 395 -5.00 -21.68 13.18
N ARG A 396 -6.21 -21.18 13.43
CA ARG A 396 -7.43 -21.64 12.75
C ARG A 396 -8.39 -20.45 12.54
N PRO A 397 -9.28 -20.50 11.53
CA PRO A 397 -10.24 -19.44 11.32
C PRO A 397 -11.28 -19.43 12.44
N VAL A 398 -11.75 -18.21 12.83
CA VAL A 398 -12.86 -18.07 13.78
C VAL A 398 -14.18 -18.55 13.17
N ARG A 399 -14.35 -18.41 11.85
CA ARG A 399 -15.57 -18.75 11.12
C ARG A 399 -15.27 -19.57 9.88
N PRO A 400 -16.20 -20.46 9.45
CA PRO A 400 -15.99 -21.25 8.24
C PRO A 400 -15.95 -20.38 6.96
N GLU A 401 -16.75 -19.29 6.91
CA GLU A 401 -16.81 -18.42 5.72
C GLU A 401 -15.54 -17.57 5.60
N PRO A 402 -14.99 -17.43 4.38
CA PRO A 402 -13.82 -16.58 4.16
C PRO A 402 -14.14 -15.10 4.39
N GLU A 403 -13.10 -14.35 4.74
CA GLU A 403 -13.18 -12.89 4.84
C GLU A 403 -13.48 -12.28 3.48
N ARG A 404 -14.38 -11.29 3.47
CA ARG A 404 -14.60 -10.43 2.31
C ARG A 404 -13.57 -9.32 2.28
N ALA A 405 -13.29 -8.81 1.08
CA ALA A 405 -12.43 -7.66 0.92
C ALA A 405 -13.24 -6.37 1.11
N ARG A 406 -12.69 -5.44 1.89
CA ARG A 406 -13.18 -4.07 2.08
C ARG A 406 -12.01 -3.10 1.83
N ARG A 407 -12.27 -1.91 1.32
CA ARG A 407 -11.24 -0.86 1.27
C ARG A 407 -11.20 -0.10 2.60
N SER A 408 -9.99 0.13 3.08
CA SER A 408 -9.69 1.05 4.17
C SER A 408 -8.75 2.11 3.61
N MET A 409 -9.24 3.30 3.36
CA MET A 409 -8.54 4.35 2.63
C MET A 409 -8.10 3.85 1.23
N LEU A 410 -6.81 3.59 1.02
CA LEU A 410 -6.25 3.12 -0.26
C LEU A 410 -6.11 1.60 -0.33
N VAL A 411 -5.97 0.92 0.81
CA VAL A 411 -5.64 -0.49 0.89
C VAL A 411 -6.87 -1.39 1.01
N VAL A 412 -6.71 -2.64 0.58
CA VAL A 412 -7.72 -3.69 0.70
C VAL A 412 -7.45 -4.53 1.94
N VAL A 413 -8.39 -4.53 2.87
CA VAL A 413 -8.29 -5.23 4.16
C VAL A 413 -9.37 -6.30 4.29
N PRO A 414 -9.19 -7.30 5.18
CA PRO A 414 -10.26 -8.20 5.59
C PRO A 414 -11.41 -7.42 6.24
N ASP A 415 -12.65 -7.73 5.87
CA ASP A 415 -13.85 -7.00 6.29
C ASP A 415 -14.04 -7.02 7.82
N ARG A 416 -13.80 -8.18 8.43
CA ARG A 416 -13.86 -8.40 9.89
C ARG A 416 -12.47 -8.36 10.56
N GLY A 417 -11.45 -7.83 9.86
CA GLY A 417 -10.10 -7.71 10.37
C GLY A 417 -9.26 -8.99 10.34
N GLY A 418 -9.70 -10.04 9.61
CA GLY A 418 -8.94 -11.30 9.51
C GLY A 418 -8.89 -12.08 10.82
N GLU A 419 -10.03 -12.27 11.46
CA GLU A 419 -10.11 -12.96 12.78
C GLU A 419 -9.64 -14.42 12.70
N ILE A 420 -8.71 -14.76 13.59
CA ILE A 420 -8.20 -16.13 13.77
C ILE A 420 -8.22 -16.51 15.25
N VAL A 421 -8.13 -17.81 15.52
CA VAL A 421 -7.86 -18.34 16.86
C VAL A 421 -6.44 -18.87 16.88
N VAL A 422 -5.67 -18.44 17.89
CA VAL A 422 -4.30 -18.91 18.17
C VAL A 422 -4.35 -19.81 19.40
N GLY A 423 -3.82 -21.03 19.24
CA GLY A 423 -3.77 -22.06 20.29
C GLY A 423 -2.50 -22.04 21.09
#